data_dc592272cf8f61d88e4cfc1fba14d95a
#
_entry.id   dc592272cf8f61d88e4cfc1fba14d95a
#
_cell.length_a   1.000
_cell.length_b   1.000
_cell.length_c   1.000
_cell.angle_alpha   90.00
_cell.angle_beta   90.00
_cell.angle_gamma   90.00
#
_symmetry.space_group_name_H-M   'P 1'
#
loop_
_entity.id
_entity.type
_entity.pdbx_description
1 polymer ?
#
loop_
_entity_poly.entity_id
_entity_poly.type
_entity_poly.pdbx_seq_one_letter_code
_entity_poly.pdbx_strand_id
1 'polypeptide(L)'
;MAWDDVSRWQPVDLAASFKMGDAVQPVDVRDIGYRESDAQVKNALRIDPMEFESQIAGLPEGKELIFYCDRPGEATSLKIAMWAFDNGRSRVGVLVGGWNAWQDAGYPVEPKAG
;
A
#
# COMPACT_ATOMS: atom_id res chain seq x y z
N MET A 1 -9.29 10.70 14.53
CA MET A 1 -7.98 10.08 14.31
C MET A 1 -7.10 11.02 13.46
N ALA A 2 -5.87 11.19 13.84
CA ALA A 2 -4.98 12.09 13.13
C ALA A 2 -4.23 11.33 12.03
N TRP A 3 -4.03 11.99 10.90
CA TRP A 3 -3.31 11.39 9.78
C TRP A 3 -1.84 11.08 10.14
N ASP A 4 -1.28 11.67 11.19
CA ASP A 4 0.09 11.39 11.63
C ASP A 4 0.21 10.05 12.36
N ASP A 5 -0.89 9.33 12.60
CA ASP A 5 -0.85 7.93 13.04
C ASP A 5 -0.48 7.00 11.88
N VAL A 6 -0.45 7.51 10.65
CA VAL A 6 -0.09 6.75 9.46
C VAL A 6 1.35 7.07 9.10
N SER A 7 2.20 6.04 9.04
CA SER A 7 3.61 6.20 8.67
C SER A 7 3.73 6.54 7.18
N ARG A 8 4.73 7.36 6.84
CA ARG A 8 4.99 7.72 5.45
C ARG A 8 6.29 7.04 5.03
N TRP A 9 6.18 6.19 4.03
CA TRP A 9 7.30 5.39 3.53
C TRP A 9 7.76 5.93 2.20
N GLN A 10 9.04 6.29 2.10
CA GLN A 10 9.64 6.57 0.80
C GLN A 10 9.84 5.25 0.06
N PRO A 11 9.83 5.26 -1.28
CA PRO A 11 10.10 4.01 -2.02
C PRO A 11 11.39 3.30 -1.61
N VAL A 12 12.46 4.07 -1.33
CA VAL A 12 13.73 3.49 -0.90
C VAL A 12 13.60 2.75 0.43
N ASP A 13 12.74 3.23 1.32
CA ASP A 13 12.55 2.59 2.63
C ASP A 13 11.87 1.23 2.47
N LEU A 14 10.85 1.15 1.64
CA LEU A 14 10.15 -0.11 1.40
C LEU A 14 11.06 -1.10 0.66
N ALA A 15 11.83 -0.63 -0.31
CA ALA A 15 12.78 -1.48 -1.02
C ALA A 15 13.84 -2.04 -0.07
N ALA A 16 14.31 -1.22 0.88
CA ALA A 16 15.27 -1.67 1.90
C ALA A 16 14.65 -2.73 2.80
N SER A 17 13.41 -2.54 3.21
CA SER A 17 12.68 -3.51 4.04
C SER A 17 12.55 -4.86 3.34
N PHE A 18 12.32 -4.87 2.04
CA PHE A 18 12.28 -6.12 1.27
C PHE A 18 13.62 -6.86 1.36
N LYS A 19 14.73 -6.14 1.21
CA LYS A 19 16.06 -6.74 1.26
C LYS A 19 16.39 -7.29 2.63
N MET A 20 15.90 -6.65 3.67
CA MET A 20 16.17 -7.03 5.06
C MET A 20 15.21 -8.10 5.57
N GLY A 21 14.19 -8.45 4.81
CA GLY A 21 13.19 -9.42 5.25
C GLY A 21 12.27 -8.92 6.35
N ASP A 22 12.07 -7.62 6.43
CA ASP A 22 11.19 -7.04 7.43
C ASP A 22 9.74 -7.46 7.20
N ALA A 23 8.95 -7.45 8.27
CA ALA A 23 7.54 -7.83 8.22
C ALA A 23 6.69 -6.67 7.69
N VAL A 24 6.75 -6.46 6.38
CA VAL A 24 5.96 -5.43 5.69
C VAL A 24 5.05 -6.09 4.65
N GLN A 25 3.89 -5.49 4.43
CA GLN A 25 2.92 -5.97 3.46
C GLN A 25 2.45 -4.81 2.60
N PRO A 26 2.92 -4.71 1.36
CA PRO A 26 2.36 -3.71 0.43
C PRO A 26 0.92 -4.06 0.10
N VAL A 27 0.07 -3.05 0.03
CA VAL A 27 -1.35 -3.23 -0.27
C VAL A 27 -1.73 -2.26 -1.40
N ASP A 28 -2.13 -2.81 -2.53
CA ASP A 28 -2.48 -2.06 -3.72
C ASP A 28 -3.95 -1.62 -3.63
N VAL A 29 -4.16 -0.31 -3.53
CA VAL A 29 -5.51 0.27 -3.50
C VAL A 29 -5.75 1.22 -4.67
N ARG A 30 -5.04 1.00 -5.79
CA ARG A 30 -5.28 1.78 -7.01
C ARG A 30 -6.70 1.52 -7.52
N ASP A 31 -7.27 2.53 -8.15
CA ASP A 31 -8.58 2.42 -8.77
C ASP A 31 -8.44 2.01 -10.25
N ILE A 32 -8.72 2.91 -11.17
CA ILE A 32 -8.62 2.63 -12.60
C ILE A 32 -7.21 2.22 -13.00
N GLY A 33 -6.21 2.85 -12.42
CA GLY A 33 -4.81 2.51 -12.69
C GLY A 33 -4.47 1.05 -12.43
N TYR A 34 -5.13 0.42 -11.46
CA TYR A 34 -4.96 -1.02 -11.24
C TYR A 34 -5.47 -1.83 -12.42
N ARG A 35 -6.67 -1.49 -12.91
CA ARG A 35 -7.29 -2.23 -14.03
C ARG A 35 -6.48 -2.11 -15.30
N GLU A 36 -5.85 -0.97 -15.52
CA GLU A 36 -5.09 -0.68 -16.74
C GLU A 36 -3.64 -1.13 -16.68
N SER A 37 -3.19 -1.62 -15.53
CA SER A 37 -1.80 -2.02 -15.31
C SER A 37 -1.66 -3.54 -15.34
N ASP A 38 -0.53 -4.02 -15.89
CA ASP A 38 -0.20 -5.44 -15.87
C ASP A 38 0.66 -5.82 -14.66
N ALA A 39 1.11 -4.83 -13.89
CA ALA A 39 2.10 -5.04 -12.84
C ALA A 39 1.65 -4.44 -11.51
N GLN A 40 2.27 -4.90 -10.44
CA GLN A 40 2.07 -4.42 -9.09
C GLN A 40 3.39 -4.42 -8.33
N VAL A 41 3.45 -3.76 -7.18
CA VAL A 41 4.59 -3.85 -6.28
C VAL A 41 4.76 -5.32 -5.88
N LYS A 42 6.01 -5.77 -5.81
CA LYS A 42 6.30 -7.17 -5.46
C LYS A 42 5.63 -7.54 -4.15
N ASN A 43 4.97 -8.69 -4.13
CA ASN A 43 4.25 -9.25 -2.98
C ASN A 43 3.02 -8.47 -2.55
N ALA A 44 2.54 -7.51 -3.34
CA ALA A 44 1.38 -6.71 -2.97
C ALA A 44 0.11 -7.56 -2.91
N LEU A 45 -0.74 -7.25 -1.95
CA LEU A 45 -2.10 -7.75 -1.90
C LEU A 45 -3.03 -6.67 -2.46
N ARG A 46 -4.13 -7.11 -3.04
CA ARG A 46 -5.10 -6.20 -3.67
C ARG A 46 -6.28 -5.94 -2.75
N ILE A 47 -6.57 -4.66 -2.53
CA ILE A 47 -7.82 -4.21 -1.91
C ILE A 47 -8.52 -3.28 -2.90
N ASP A 48 -9.78 -3.57 -3.23
CA ASP A 48 -10.58 -2.70 -4.08
C ASP A 48 -10.92 -1.44 -3.28
N PRO A 49 -10.54 -0.23 -3.75
CA PRO A 49 -10.82 0.99 -3.01
C PRO A 49 -12.31 1.28 -2.85
N MET A 50 -13.18 0.64 -3.63
CA MET A 50 -14.62 0.79 -3.50
C MET A 50 -15.22 -0.15 -2.45
N GLU A 51 -14.47 -1.15 -1.99
CA GLU A 51 -14.94 -2.17 -1.04
C GLU A 51 -13.92 -2.41 0.08
N PHE A 52 -13.08 -1.43 0.38
CA PHE A 52 -11.97 -1.64 1.31
C PHE A 52 -12.45 -2.03 2.71
N GLU A 53 -13.59 -1.51 3.15
CA GLU A 53 -14.08 -1.79 4.52
C GLU A 53 -14.29 -3.28 4.76
N SER A 54 -14.80 -3.99 3.76
CA SER A 54 -15.03 -5.42 3.89
C SER A 54 -13.79 -6.27 3.63
N GLN A 55 -12.81 -5.74 2.92
CA GLN A 55 -11.64 -6.50 2.51
C GLN A 55 -10.44 -6.38 3.45
N ILE A 56 -10.36 -5.31 4.22
CA ILE A 56 -9.20 -5.07 5.10
C ILE A 56 -9.06 -6.15 6.17
N ALA A 57 -10.16 -6.73 6.63
CA ALA A 57 -10.11 -7.79 7.63
C ALA A 57 -9.30 -9.01 7.18
N GLY A 58 -9.19 -9.23 5.86
CA GLY A 58 -8.42 -10.35 5.30
C GLY A 58 -6.92 -10.09 5.19
N LEU A 59 -6.45 -8.89 5.51
CA LEU A 59 -5.02 -8.60 5.45
C LEU A 59 -4.28 -9.25 6.62
N PRO A 60 -3.01 -9.62 6.42
CA PRO A 60 -2.26 -10.32 7.46
C PRO A 60 -2.09 -9.48 8.72
N GLU A 61 -2.09 -10.16 9.86
CA GLU A 61 -1.74 -9.58 11.15
C GLU A 61 -0.23 -9.63 11.34
N GLY A 62 0.29 -8.78 12.21
CA GLY A 62 1.72 -8.81 12.57
C GLY A 62 2.66 -8.22 11.53
N LYS A 63 2.12 -7.58 10.51
CA LYS A 63 2.93 -6.90 9.49
C LYS A 63 2.56 -5.43 9.43
N GLU A 64 3.52 -4.61 9.02
CA GLU A 64 3.24 -3.21 8.71
C GLU A 64 2.52 -3.17 7.36
N LEU A 65 1.32 -2.62 7.32
CA LEU A 65 0.54 -2.52 6.08
C LEU A 65 0.89 -1.20 5.38
N ILE A 66 1.45 -1.30 4.18
CA ILE A 66 1.87 -0.13 3.41
C ILE A 66 0.93 0.01 2.22
N PHE A 67 -0.03 0.89 2.34
CA PHE A 67 -1.03 1.12 1.28
C PHE A 67 -0.45 2.03 0.20
N TYR A 68 -0.71 1.71 -1.06
CA TYR A 68 -0.29 2.58 -2.14
C TYR A 68 -1.37 2.70 -3.22
N CYS A 69 -1.39 3.87 -3.84
CA CYS A 69 -2.27 4.17 -4.96
C CYS A 69 -1.47 4.95 -6.01
N ASP A 70 -2.15 5.50 -6.99
CA ASP A 70 -1.53 6.34 -8.01
C ASP A 70 -2.16 7.75 -8.08
N ARG A 71 -2.89 8.14 -7.02
CA ARG A 71 -3.49 9.46 -6.90
C ARG A 71 -2.51 10.46 -6.30
N PRO A 72 -2.57 11.74 -6.73
CA PRO A 72 -1.73 12.78 -6.15
C PRO A 72 -1.93 12.89 -4.63
N GLY A 73 -0.82 13.08 -3.90
CA GLY A 73 -0.87 13.26 -2.46
C GLY A 73 -1.32 12.03 -1.68
N GLU A 74 -1.27 10.86 -2.29
CA GLU A 74 -1.71 9.59 -1.67
C GLU A 74 -3.16 9.65 -1.19
N ALA A 75 -4.03 10.34 -1.93
CA ALA A 75 -5.40 10.62 -1.49
C ALA A 75 -6.17 9.35 -1.13
N THR A 76 -6.14 8.32 -1.98
CA THR A 76 -6.87 7.09 -1.74
C THR A 76 -6.19 6.24 -0.67
N SER A 77 -4.89 6.05 -0.77
CA SER A 77 -4.16 5.20 0.17
C SER A 77 -4.17 5.77 1.58
N LEU A 78 -4.05 7.09 1.72
CA LEU A 78 -4.11 7.73 3.03
C LEU A 78 -5.48 7.55 3.68
N LYS A 79 -6.55 7.76 2.93
CA LYS A 79 -7.92 7.56 3.42
C LYS A 79 -8.11 6.14 3.95
N ILE A 80 -7.66 5.15 3.20
CA ILE A 80 -7.85 3.75 3.55
C ILE A 80 -6.96 3.37 4.74
N ALA A 81 -5.72 3.86 4.78
CA ALA A 81 -4.83 3.62 5.91
C ALA A 81 -5.39 4.19 7.20
N MET A 82 -5.95 5.40 7.14
CA MET A 82 -6.57 6.03 8.31
C MET A 82 -7.77 5.22 8.80
N TRP A 83 -8.60 4.74 7.89
CA TRP A 83 -9.74 3.90 8.25
C TRP A 83 -9.28 2.60 8.90
N ALA A 84 -8.23 1.98 8.34
CA ALA A 84 -7.68 0.75 8.91
C ALA A 84 -7.17 0.97 10.34
N PHE A 85 -6.49 2.09 10.58
CA PHE A 85 -6.02 2.43 11.92
C PHE A 85 -7.19 2.58 12.89
N ASP A 86 -8.23 3.30 12.48
CA ASP A 86 -9.42 3.52 13.31
C ASP A 86 -10.16 2.22 13.62
N ASN A 87 -9.96 1.20 12.80
CA ASN A 87 -10.64 -0.08 12.95
C ASN A 87 -9.70 -1.20 13.43
N GLY A 88 -8.66 -0.84 14.17
CA GLY A 88 -7.88 -1.79 14.94
C GLY A 88 -6.52 -2.19 14.36
N ARG A 89 -6.14 -1.67 13.21
CA ARG A 89 -4.81 -1.96 12.64
C ARG A 89 -3.81 -0.93 13.14
N SER A 90 -2.92 -1.35 14.02
CA SER A 90 -2.01 -0.41 14.69
C SER A 90 -0.78 -0.02 13.87
N ARG A 91 -0.44 -0.80 12.84
CA ARG A 91 0.78 -0.57 12.05
C ARG A 91 0.38 -0.36 10.59
N VAL A 92 0.12 0.90 10.25
CA VAL A 92 -0.31 1.28 8.90
C VAL A 92 0.54 2.42 8.37
N GLY A 93 0.77 2.40 7.08
CA GLY A 93 1.53 3.44 6.40
C GLY A 93 1.08 3.59 4.96
N VAL A 94 1.62 4.62 4.31
CA VAL A 94 1.39 4.87 2.89
C VAL A 94 2.74 5.01 2.18
N LEU A 95 2.76 4.62 0.91
CA LEU A 95 3.94 4.77 0.07
C LEU A 95 3.89 6.15 -0.60
N VAL A 96 4.84 7.00 -0.25
CA VAL A 96 4.92 8.36 -0.79
C VAL A 96 5.19 8.31 -2.28
N GLY A 97 4.40 9.03 -3.07
CA GLY A 97 4.47 8.99 -4.51
C GLY A 97 3.84 7.75 -5.14
N GLY A 98 3.47 6.80 -4.32
CA GLY A 98 2.71 5.60 -4.72
C GLY A 98 3.33 4.79 -5.82
N TRP A 99 2.46 4.21 -6.65
CA TRP A 99 2.88 3.34 -7.75
C TRP A 99 3.86 4.02 -8.72
N ASN A 100 3.57 5.29 -9.08
CA ASN A 100 4.40 5.97 -10.06
C ASN A 100 5.83 6.16 -9.57
N ALA A 101 6.00 6.57 -8.31
CA ALA A 101 7.35 6.74 -7.75
C ALA A 101 8.08 5.40 -7.63
N TRP A 102 7.38 4.34 -7.26
CA TRP A 102 7.96 2.99 -7.16
C TRP A 102 8.47 2.51 -8.50
N GLN A 103 7.61 2.62 -9.51
CA GLN A 103 7.92 2.19 -10.87
C GLN A 103 9.05 3.02 -11.48
N ASP A 104 9.00 4.33 -11.32
CA ASP A 104 10.01 5.24 -11.88
C ASP A 104 11.38 5.01 -11.27
N ALA A 105 11.44 4.59 -10.01
CA ALA A 105 12.70 4.27 -9.34
C ALA A 105 13.26 2.89 -9.72
N GLY A 106 12.48 2.09 -10.45
CA GLY A 106 12.93 0.76 -10.89
C GLY A 106 12.94 -0.29 -9.79
N TYR A 107 12.19 -0.09 -8.72
CA TYR A 107 12.12 -1.06 -7.63
C TYR A 107 11.27 -2.28 -8.00
N PRO A 108 11.39 -3.40 -7.25
CA PRO A 108 10.80 -4.67 -7.67
C PRO A 108 9.29 -4.65 -7.89
N VAL A 109 8.88 -5.13 -9.06
CA VAL A 109 7.48 -5.32 -9.43
C VAL A 109 7.28 -6.75 -9.85
N GLU A 110 6.02 -7.16 -9.94
CA GLU A 110 5.65 -8.49 -10.41
C GLU A 110 4.37 -8.39 -11.21
N PRO A 111 4.06 -9.42 -12.03
CA PRO A 111 2.79 -9.45 -12.73
C PRO A 111 1.62 -9.38 -11.75
N LYS A 112 0.58 -8.66 -12.15
CA LYS A 112 -0.61 -8.54 -11.34
C LYS A 112 -1.30 -9.90 -11.20
N ALA A 113 -1.71 -10.24 -9.97
CA ALA A 113 -2.36 -11.50 -9.69
C ALA A 113 -3.81 -11.47 -10.20
N GLY A 114 -4.17 -12.46 -10.96
CA GLY A 114 -5.51 -12.61 -11.47
C GLY A 114 -5.79 -11.82 -12.70
#